data_512d39324fa0842d01369810e61996ca
#
_entry.id   512d39324fa0842d01369810e61996ca
#
_cell.length_a   1.000
_cell.length_b   1.000
_cell.length_c   1.000
_cell.angle_alpha   90.00
_cell.angle_beta   90.00
_cell.angle_gamma   90.00
#
_symmetry.space_group_name_H-M   'P 1'
#
loop_
_entity.id
_entity.type
_entity.pdbx_description
1 polymer ?
#
loop_
_entity_poly.entity_id
_entity_poly.type
_entity_poly.pdbx_seq_one_letter_code
_entity_poly.pdbx_strand_id
1 'polypeptide(L)'
;MNRAAQKRRPFGMKTYNIAALAGDGIGPEVMREAIKVLRAVEKKFAISFSITEAAVGWAGIDAAGKALPDTTLELCKKSDAILFGSVGLPDRDPTIPKEERPERAALLRIRKEFSLFANLRPVQLPKALAHSCPLSLDRQGNGIDILVVRELTGGMYFGQPKKTEDIGNGQQRAIDTMVYTTSEIERIAHVSFRAAQLR
;
A
#
# COMPACT_ATOMS: atom_id res chain seq x y z
N MET A 1 -22.88 26.80 -34.95
CA MET A 1 -21.91 25.74 -35.27
C MET A 1 -20.66 25.97 -34.42
N ASN A 2 -20.57 25.29 -33.29
CA ASN A 2 -19.49 25.50 -32.32
C ASN A 2 -18.62 24.22 -32.34
N ARG A 3 -17.52 24.23 -33.10
CA ARG A 3 -16.52 23.18 -33.10
C ARG A 3 -15.71 23.31 -31.80
N ALA A 4 -16.04 22.49 -30.81
CA ALA A 4 -15.22 22.30 -29.63
C ALA A 4 -13.79 21.93 -30.08
N ALA A 5 -12.84 22.78 -29.75
CA ALA A 5 -11.43 22.59 -30.04
C ALA A 5 -10.95 21.33 -29.30
N GLN A 6 -10.87 20.20 -29.99
CA GLN A 6 -10.16 19.03 -29.53
C GLN A 6 -8.68 19.44 -29.36
N LYS A 7 -8.25 19.67 -28.11
CA LYS A 7 -6.83 19.86 -27.79
C LYS A 7 -6.07 18.65 -28.30
N ARG A 8 -5.36 18.79 -29.40
CA ARG A 8 -4.41 17.76 -29.93
C ARG A 8 -3.41 17.44 -28.82
N ARG A 9 -3.38 16.18 -28.34
CA ARG A 9 -2.35 15.71 -27.43
C ARG A 9 -0.99 15.85 -28.13
N PRO A 10 0.06 16.39 -27.50
CA PRO A 10 1.37 16.46 -28.11
C PRO A 10 1.87 15.04 -28.43
N PHE A 11 2.47 14.89 -29.60
CA PHE A 11 3.04 13.64 -30.10
C PHE A 11 4.10 13.15 -29.09
N GLY A 12 3.90 11.94 -28.47
CA GLY A 12 4.89 11.34 -27.57
C GLY A 12 4.57 11.37 -26.06
N MET A 13 3.37 11.80 -25.64
CA MET A 13 3.00 11.79 -24.21
C MET A 13 2.75 10.36 -23.73
N LYS A 14 3.58 9.87 -22.79
CA LYS A 14 3.44 8.53 -22.20
C LYS A 14 2.20 8.51 -21.30
N THR A 15 1.31 7.56 -21.55
CA THR A 15 0.12 7.32 -20.72
C THR A 15 0.36 6.10 -19.82
N TYR A 16 0.05 6.23 -18.54
CA TYR A 16 0.10 5.15 -17.57
C TYR A 16 -1.32 4.78 -17.14
N ASN A 17 -1.61 3.48 -17.11
CA ASN A 17 -2.87 2.95 -16.62
C ASN A 17 -2.77 2.75 -15.11
N ILE A 18 -3.66 3.36 -14.35
CA ILE A 18 -3.67 3.32 -12.88
C ILE A 18 -4.96 2.64 -12.40
N ALA A 19 -4.84 1.55 -11.66
CA ALA A 19 -5.94 1.01 -10.89
C ALA A 19 -6.10 1.80 -9.59
N ALA A 20 -7.21 2.49 -9.41
CA ALA A 20 -7.50 3.27 -8.20
C ALA A 20 -8.44 2.47 -7.28
N LEU A 21 -7.91 2.03 -6.15
CA LEU A 21 -8.60 1.20 -5.17
C LEU A 21 -8.81 2.04 -3.89
N ALA A 22 -9.92 2.74 -3.82
CA ALA A 22 -10.20 3.65 -2.69
C ALA A 22 -10.32 2.90 -1.35
N GLY A 23 -11.01 1.75 -1.36
CA GLY A 23 -11.22 0.93 -0.17
C GLY A 23 -12.26 1.51 0.78
N ASP A 24 -11.98 1.42 2.08
CA ASP A 24 -12.94 1.63 3.15
C ASP A 24 -12.62 2.87 4.01
N GLY A 25 -13.58 3.28 4.83
CA GLY A 25 -13.40 4.34 5.83
C GLY A 25 -12.94 5.66 5.22
N ILE A 26 -11.77 6.15 5.62
CA ILE A 26 -11.14 7.38 5.09
C ILE A 26 -10.59 7.22 3.66
N GLY A 27 -10.48 5.99 3.15
CA GLY A 27 -9.86 5.69 1.86
C GLY A 27 -10.42 6.50 0.69
N PRO A 28 -11.75 6.60 0.50
CA PRO A 28 -12.34 7.41 -0.57
C PRO A 28 -11.98 8.90 -0.50
N GLU A 29 -11.87 9.47 0.69
CA GLU A 29 -11.48 10.88 0.86
C GLU A 29 -10.02 11.09 0.47
N VAL A 30 -9.13 10.25 0.98
CA VAL A 30 -7.69 10.31 0.66
C VAL A 30 -7.46 10.05 -0.83
N MET A 31 -8.19 9.12 -1.44
CA MET A 31 -8.11 8.82 -2.86
C MET A 31 -8.46 10.03 -3.73
N ARG A 32 -9.53 10.76 -3.40
CA ARG A 32 -9.90 11.98 -4.14
C ARG A 32 -8.77 13.00 -4.14
N GLU A 33 -8.10 13.21 -3.01
CA GLU A 33 -6.98 14.15 -2.92
C GLU A 33 -5.75 13.64 -3.68
N ALA A 34 -5.45 12.34 -3.60
CA ALA A 34 -4.35 11.74 -4.36
C ALA A 34 -4.55 11.88 -5.87
N ILE A 35 -5.77 11.68 -6.38
CA ILE A 35 -6.11 11.87 -7.80
C ILE A 35 -5.92 13.32 -8.22
N LYS A 36 -6.25 14.32 -7.38
CA LYS A 36 -5.97 15.73 -7.66
C LYS A 36 -4.48 15.99 -7.86
N VAL A 37 -3.63 15.36 -7.04
CA VAL A 37 -2.17 15.44 -7.19
C VAL A 37 -1.72 14.83 -8.52
N LEU A 38 -2.21 13.66 -8.90
CA LEU A 38 -1.90 13.04 -10.20
C LEU A 38 -2.31 13.97 -11.36
N ARG A 39 -3.49 14.59 -11.30
CA ARG A 39 -3.95 15.55 -12.32
C ARG A 39 -3.09 16.83 -12.37
N ALA A 40 -2.53 17.26 -11.24
CA ALA A 40 -1.58 18.37 -11.20
C ALA A 40 -0.24 17.99 -11.84
N VAL A 41 0.22 16.76 -11.61
CA VAL A 41 1.43 16.21 -12.23
C VAL A 41 1.28 16.13 -13.76
N GLU A 42 0.14 15.68 -14.29
CA GLU A 42 -0.15 15.69 -15.74
C GLU A 42 -0.01 17.07 -16.37
N LYS A 43 -0.44 18.11 -15.64
CA LYS A 43 -0.34 19.50 -16.12
C LYS A 43 1.09 20.02 -16.15
N LYS A 44 1.94 19.51 -15.25
CA LYS A 44 3.32 19.99 -15.09
C LYS A 44 4.31 19.19 -15.96
N PHE A 45 4.04 17.93 -16.21
CA PHE A 45 4.94 17.02 -16.93
C PHE A 45 4.25 16.46 -18.17
N ALA A 46 5.01 16.04 -19.17
CA ALA A 46 4.49 15.46 -20.41
C ALA A 46 4.08 13.98 -20.23
N ILE A 47 3.22 13.71 -19.27
CA ILE A 47 2.68 12.39 -18.94
C ILE A 47 1.16 12.46 -18.80
N SER A 48 0.47 11.32 -18.88
CA SER A 48 -0.98 11.21 -18.67
C SER A 48 -1.30 9.97 -17.86
N PHE A 49 -2.37 10.02 -17.06
CA PHE A 49 -2.86 8.89 -16.28
C PHE A 49 -4.28 8.50 -16.72
N SER A 50 -4.43 7.26 -17.19
CA SER A 50 -5.72 6.60 -17.39
C SER A 50 -6.09 5.93 -16.08
N ILE A 51 -6.95 6.58 -15.28
CA ILE A 51 -7.33 6.09 -13.95
C ILE A 51 -8.65 5.34 -14.05
N THR A 52 -8.66 4.07 -13.60
CA THR A 52 -9.84 3.23 -13.51
C THR A 52 -10.06 2.84 -12.05
N GLU A 53 -11.24 3.13 -11.52
CA GLU A 53 -11.62 2.80 -10.16
C GLU A 53 -12.18 1.40 -10.05
N ALA A 54 -11.90 0.70 -8.93
CA ALA A 54 -12.47 -0.60 -8.61
C ALA A 54 -12.64 -0.79 -7.10
N ALA A 55 -13.62 -1.61 -6.74
CA ALA A 55 -13.94 -1.92 -5.36
C ALA A 55 -12.90 -2.85 -4.71
N VAL A 56 -12.55 -2.58 -3.46
CA VAL A 56 -11.66 -3.39 -2.63
C VAL A 56 -12.06 -3.22 -1.15
N GLY A 57 -11.73 -4.18 -0.30
CA GLY A 57 -12.08 -4.14 1.10
C GLY A 57 -13.55 -4.47 1.34
N TRP A 58 -14.18 -3.80 2.27
CA TRP A 58 -15.62 -3.93 2.53
C TRP A 58 -16.46 -3.50 1.34
N ALA A 59 -16.04 -2.47 0.61
CA ALA A 59 -16.68 -2.10 -0.65
C ALA A 59 -16.66 -3.26 -1.67
N GLY A 60 -15.60 -4.07 -1.69
CA GLY A 60 -15.51 -5.27 -2.50
C GLY A 60 -16.44 -6.40 -2.01
N ILE A 61 -16.51 -6.61 -0.69
CA ILE A 61 -17.42 -7.59 -0.08
C ILE A 61 -18.87 -7.22 -0.39
N ASP A 62 -19.24 -5.97 -0.19
CA ASP A 62 -20.61 -5.49 -0.43
C ASP A 62 -21.00 -5.58 -1.91
N ALA A 63 -20.07 -5.35 -2.84
CA ALA A 63 -20.32 -5.38 -4.27
C ALA A 63 -20.27 -6.79 -4.89
N ALA A 64 -19.40 -7.69 -4.39
CA ALA A 64 -19.07 -8.95 -5.05
C ALA A 64 -18.84 -10.13 -4.09
N GLY A 65 -19.11 -9.98 -2.79
CA GLY A 65 -18.92 -11.02 -1.78
C GLY A 65 -17.45 -11.35 -1.46
N LYS A 66 -16.48 -10.56 -1.95
CA LYS A 66 -15.05 -10.80 -1.76
C LYS A 66 -14.32 -9.48 -1.49
N ALA A 67 -13.43 -9.45 -0.50
CA ALA A 67 -12.62 -8.25 -0.20
C ALA A 67 -11.71 -7.83 -1.38
N LEU A 68 -11.30 -8.76 -2.22
CA LEU A 68 -10.63 -8.48 -3.50
C LEU A 68 -11.39 -9.22 -4.61
N PRO A 69 -12.35 -8.58 -5.30
CA PRO A 69 -13.04 -9.14 -6.44
C PRO A 69 -12.06 -9.55 -7.56
N ASP A 70 -12.37 -10.62 -8.27
CA ASP A 70 -11.50 -11.12 -9.34
C ASP A 70 -11.37 -10.08 -10.48
N THR A 71 -12.45 -9.32 -10.76
CA THR A 71 -12.42 -8.20 -11.71
C THR A 71 -11.46 -7.09 -11.29
N THR A 72 -11.39 -6.78 -9.99
CA THR A 72 -10.43 -5.81 -9.43
C THR A 72 -9.00 -6.31 -9.58
N LEU A 73 -8.75 -7.59 -9.29
CA LEU A 73 -7.42 -8.19 -9.45
C LEU A 73 -6.97 -8.16 -10.92
N GLU A 74 -7.87 -8.50 -11.86
CA GLU A 74 -7.57 -8.44 -13.30
C GLU A 74 -7.32 -7.00 -13.79
N LEU A 75 -8.03 -6.00 -13.27
CA LEU A 75 -7.73 -4.60 -13.52
C LEU A 75 -6.30 -4.25 -13.05
N CYS A 76 -5.94 -4.65 -11.82
CA CYS A 76 -4.61 -4.42 -11.28
C CYS A 76 -3.50 -5.04 -12.15
N LYS A 77 -3.70 -6.27 -12.64
CA LYS A 77 -2.74 -6.95 -13.53
C LYS A 77 -2.52 -6.22 -14.87
N LYS A 78 -3.53 -5.51 -15.36
CA LYS A 78 -3.48 -4.74 -16.61
C LYS A 78 -3.00 -3.30 -16.43
N SER A 79 -2.80 -2.86 -15.19
CA SER A 79 -2.39 -1.50 -14.86
C SER A 79 -0.88 -1.40 -14.66
N ASP A 80 -0.31 -0.23 -14.96
CA ASP A 80 1.11 0.06 -14.72
C ASP A 80 1.40 0.28 -13.24
N ALA A 81 0.39 0.76 -12.46
CA ALA A 81 0.49 0.93 -11.03
C ALA A 81 -0.89 0.85 -10.35
N ILE A 82 -0.87 0.56 -9.05
CA ILE A 82 -2.05 0.53 -8.19
C ILE A 82 -1.96 1.71 -7.22
N LEU A 83 -2.94 2.61 -7.27
CA LEU A 83 -3.15 3.62 -6.25
C LEU A 83 -4.13 3.05 -5.22
N PHE A 84 -3.63 2.81 -4.00
CA PHE A 84 -4.38 2.11 -2.96
C PHE A 84 -4.68 3.07 -1.80
N GLY A 85 -5.95 3.14 -1.39
CA GLY A 85 -6.37 3.92 -0.24
C GLY A 85 -6.18 3.16 1.08
N SER A 86 -7.28 2.81 1.74
CA SER A 86 -7.24 2.03 2.99
C SER A 86 -8.32 0.95 2.98
N VAL A 87 -8.11 -0.13 3.73
CA VAL A 87 -9.08 -1.21 3.90
C VAL A 87 -9.23 -1.60 5.36
N GLY A 88 -10.42 -2.09 5.69
CA GLY A 88 -10.80 -2.49 7.04
C GLY A 88 -11.68 -1.46 7.74
N LEU A 89 -12.64 -1.96 8.47
CA LEU A 89 -13.56 -1.17 9.31
C LEU A 89 -13.59 -1.80 10.70
N PRO A 90 -13.13 -1.10 11.76
CA PRO A 90 -13.04 -1.66 13.12
C PRO A 90 -14.36 -2.27 13.62
N ASP A 91 -15.48 -1.70 13.21
CA ASP A 91 -16.81 -2.17 13.64
C ASP A 91 -17.30 -3.40 12.85
N ARG A 92 -16.84 -3.58 11.60
CA ARG A 92 -17.23 -4.69 10.73
C ARG A 92 -16.24 -5.84 10.73
N ASP A 93 -14.94 -5.58 10.85
CA ASP A 93 -13.90 -6.60 10.78
C ASP A 93 -14.10 -7.76 11.78
N PRO A 94 -14.56 -7.53 13.04
CA PRO A 94 -14.84 -8.61 13.97
C PRO A 94 -16.01 -9.52 13.57
N THR A 95 -16.88 -9.10 12.65
CA THR A 95 -18.09 -9.85 12.25
C THR A 95 -17.82 -11.00 11.29
N ILE A 96 -16.58 -11.09 10.74
CA ILE A 96 -16.18 -12.13 9.78
C ILE A 96 -14.89 -12.82 10.24
N PRO A 97 -14.59 -14.04 9.76
CA PRO A 97 -13.36 -14.76 10.05
C PRO A 97 -12.12 -13.91 9.71
N LYS A 98 -11.07 -14.04 10.52
CA LYS A 98 -9.83 -13.26 10.38
C LYS A 98 -9.20 -13.36 8.98
N GLU A 99 -9.31 -14.51 8.35
CA GLU A 99 -8.79 -14.81 7.01
C GLU A 99 -9.54 -14.05 5.90
N GLU A 100 -10.82 -13.75 6.14
CA GLU A 100 -11.69 -13.05 5.17
C GLU A 100 -11.64 -11.51 5.33
N ARG A 101 -11.06 -11.01 6.43
CA ARG A 101 -10.95 -9.57 6.68
C ARG A 101 -10.17 -8.87 5.59
N PRO A 102 -10.58 -7.64 5.20
CA PRO A 102 -9.98 -6.88 4.11
C PRO A 102 -8.46 -6.76 4.14
N GLU A 103 -7.86 -6.63 5.33
CA GLU A 103 -6.40 -6.61 5.45
C GLU A 103 -5.75 -7.88 4.90
N ARG A 104 -6.28 -9.06 5.25
CA ARG A 104 -5.74 -10.35 4.80
C ARG A 104 -6.18 -10.71 3.40
N ALA A 105 -7.48 -10.68 3.17
CA ALA A 105 -8.08 -11.15 1.93
C ALA A 105 -7.87 -10.21 0.74
N ALA A 106 -7.58 -8.92 0.98
CA ALA A 106 -7.27 -7.95 -0.08
C ALA A 106 -5.82 -7.46 -0.02
N LEU A 107 -5.43 -6.72 1.02
CA LEU A 107 -4.12 -6.06 1.05
C LEU A 107 -2.95 -7.05 1.02
N LEU A 108 -2.94 -8.06 1.89
CA LEU A 108 -1.86 -9.06 1.90
C LEU A 108 -1.88 -9.91 0.63
N ARG A 109 -3.06 -10.19 0.07
CA ARG A 109 -3.19 -10.92 -1.19
C ARG A 109 -2.60 -10.13 -2.37
N ILE A 110 -2.90 -8.82 -2.51
CA ILE A 110 -2.30 -7.95 -3.53
C ILE A 110 -0.78 -7.95 -3.42
N ARG A 111 -0.23 -7.78 -2.21
CA ARG A 111 1.22 -7.82 -1.98
C ARG A 111 1.87 -9.11 -2.48
N LYS A 112 1.24 -10.25 -2.23
CA LYS A 112 1.70 -11.56 -2.67
C LYS A 112 1.57 -11.75 -4.18
N GLU A 113 0.40 -11.46 -4.75
CA GLU A 113 0.12 -11.61 -6.20
C GLU A 113 1.08 -10.82 -7.08
N PHE A 114 1.45 -9.62 -6.65
CA PHE A 114 2.35 -8.72 -7.39
C PHE A 114 3.79 -8.75 -6.87
N SER A 115 4.13 -9.63 -5.93
CA SER A 115 5.47 -9.72 -5.33
C SER A 115 5.97 -8.35 -4.84
N LEU A 116 5.12 -7.58 -4.16
CA LEU A 116 5.45 -6.25 -3.66
C LEU A 116 6.31 -6.38 -2.40
N PHE A 117 7.60 -6.65 -2.58
CA PHE A 117 8.51 -6.97 -1.50
C PHE A 117 9.08 -5.77 -0.76
N ALA A 118 9.26 -4.64 -1.42
CA ALA A 118 9.91 -3.46 -0.84
C ALA A 118 8.87 -2.38 -0.46
N ASN A 119 8.64 -2.19 0.83
CA ASN A 119 7.84 -1.09 1.34
C ASN A 119 8.77 0.06 1.75
N LEU A 120 8.69 1.18 1.04
CA LEU A 120 9.47 2.38 1.29
C LEU A 120 8.63 3.36 2.12
N ARG A 121 9.08 3.66 3.34
CA ARG A 121 8.38 4.52 4.28
C ARG A 121 9.25 5.72 4.66
N PRO A 122 9.13 6.84 3.93
CA PRO A 122 9.81 8.07 4.32
C PRO A 122 9.14 8.66 5.56
N VAL A 123 9.95 9.01 6.54
CA VAL A 123 9.54 9.71 7.76
C VAL A 123 10.32 11.03 7.83
N GLN A 124 9.62 12.13 7.68
CA GLN A 124 10.21 13.46 7.75
C GLN A 124 9.51 14.28 8.82
N LEU A 125 10.27 14.97 9.63
CA LEU A 125 9.77 15.94 10.60
C LEU A 125 9.92 17.36 10.03
N PRO A 126 8.85 18.00 9.55
CA PRO A 126 8.90 19.39 9.15
C PRO A 126 9.26 20.29 10.34
N LYS A 127 10.09 21.31 10.12
CA LYS A 127 10.49 22.27 11.17
C LYS A 127 9.30 22.88 11.93
N ALA A 128 8.20 23.14 11.22
CA ALA A 128 6.96 23.66 11.83
C ALA A 128 6.35 22.72 12.87
N LEU A 129 6.64 21.42 12.82
CA LEU A 129 6.13 20.40 13.74
C LEU A 129 7.18 19.90 14.73
N ALA A 130 8.37 20.51 14.79
CA ALA A 130 9.47 20.11 15.69
C ALA A 130 9.03 20.06 17.17
N HIS A 131 8.17 20.98 17.58
CA HIS A 131 7.62 21.05 18.95
C HIS A 131 6.72 19.86 19.32
N SER A 132 6.14 19.17 18.34
CA SER A 132 5.28 18.00 18.54
C SER A 132 6.07 16.67 18.63
N CYS A 133 7.38 16.72 18.40
CA CYS A 133 8.25 15.55 18.46
C CYS A 133 8.56 15.21 19.94
N PRO A 134 8.50 13.93 20.33
CA PRO A 134 8.85 13.51 21.69
C PRO A 134 10.37 13.60 21.99
N LEU A 135 11.20 13.76 20.96
CA LEU A 135 12.64 13.96 21.12
C LEU A 135 12.95 15.41 21.45
N SER A 136 13.93 15.64 22.35
CA SER A 136 14.44 16.98 22.65
C SER A 136 15.01 17.65 21.40
N LEU A 137 14.99 18.98 21.35
CA LEU A 137 15.50 19.77 20.21
C LEU A 137 16.97 19.45 19.90
N ASP A 138 17.81 19.26 20.92
CA ASP A 138 19.23 18.90 20.73
C ASP A 138 19.38 17.55 20.00
N ARG A 139 18.48 16.58 20.23
CA ARG A 139 18.48 15.27 19.56
C ARG A 139 17.87 15.29 18.19
N GLN A 140 17.02 16.26 17.89
CA GLN A 140 16.45 16.45 16.56
C GLN A 140 17.49 16.98 15.56
N GLY A 141 18.53 17.66 16.03
CA GLY A 141 19.60 18.24 15.21
C GLY A 141 19.01 19.12 14.07
N ASN A 142 19.35 18.78 12.83
CA ASN A 142 18.85 19.49 11.64
C ASN A 142 17.45 19.03 11.19
N GLY A 143 16.76 18.22 11.97
CA GLY A 143 15.47 17.59 11.67
C GLY A 143 15.60 16.08 11.52
N ILE A 144 14.46 15.43 11.32
CA ILE A 144 14.40 13.97 11.12
C ILE A 144 14.05 13.71 9.65
N ASP A 145 14.90 12.97 8.97
CA ASP A 145 14.66 12.45 7.64
C ASP A 145 15.16 11.00 7.55
N ILE A 146 14.24 10.05 7.66
CA ILE A 146 14.52 8.62 7.71
C ILE A 146 13.72 7.93 6.62
N LEU A 147 14.37 7.06 5.84
CA LEU A 147 13.70 6.12 4.95
C LEU A 147 13.74 4.72 5.56
N VAL A 148 12.60 4.23 6.05
CA VAL A 148 12.46 2.83 6.48
C VAL A 148 12.18 1.97 5.26
N VAL A 149 13.06 1.02 4.97
CA VAL A 149 12.88 0.03 3.90
C VAL A 149 12.48 -1.30 4.55
N ARG A 150 11.26 -1.77 4.26
CA ARG A 150 10.69 -2.96 4.87
C ARG A 150 10.44 -4.06 3.85
N GLU A 151 10.94 -5.27 4.13
CA GLU A 151 10.55 -6.47 3.40
C GLU A 151 9.10 -6.84 3.76
N LEU A 152 8.26 -7.18 2.75
CA LEU A 152 6.82 -7.40 2.93
C LEU A 152 6.33 -8.80 2.56
N THR A 153 7.14 -9.66 1.95
CA THR A 153 6.65 -10.94 1.38
C THR A 153 7.16 -12.17 2.14
N GLY A 154 8.10 -11.98 3.06
CA GLY A 154 8.58 -13.00 3.98
C GLY A 154 8.29 -12.70 5.45
N GLY A 155 8.98 -13.37 6.33
CA GLY A 155 8.99 -13.14 7.76
C GLY A 155 7.76 -13.68 8.50
N MET A 156 7.46 -13.03 9.63
CA MET A 156 6.40 -13.48 10.53
C MET A 156 4.98 -13.40 9.98
N TYR A 157 4.73 -12.61 8.93
CA TYR A 157 3.38 -12.53 8.34
C TYR A 157 2.97 -13.82 7.63
N PHE A 158 3.93 -14.53 7.05
CA PHE A 158 3.69 -15.71 6.21
C PHE A 158 4.30 -17.00 6.76
N GLY A 159 5.20 -16.91 7.75
CA GLY A 159 5.83 -18.07 8.38
C GLY A 159 4.81 -19.01 9.02
N GLN A 160 5.08 -20.31 8.94
CA GLN A 160 4.28 -21.37 9.55
C GLN A 160 5.20 -22.32 10.32
N PRO A 161 4.74 -22.94 11.41
CA PRO A 161 3.40 -22.88 12.00
C PRO A 161 3.14 -21.59 12.79
N LYS A 162 1.85 -21.18 12.83
CA LYS A 162 1.34 -20.15 13.74
C LYS A 162 0.17 -20.74 14.51
N LYS A 163 0.33 -20.94 15.80
CA LYS A 163 -0.72 -21.53 16.63
C LYS A 163 -0.54 -21.19 18.10
N THR A 164 -1.66 -21.21 18.80
CA THR A 164 -1.66 -21.35 20.26
C THR A 164 -2.25 -22.70 20.58
N GLU A 165 -1.59 -23.48 21.42
CA GLU A 165 -2.02 -24.81 21.81
C GLU A 165 -1.98 -24.96 23.33
N ASP A 166 -2.94 -25.71 23.88
CA ASP A 166 -2.94 -26.10 25.29
C ASP A 166 -1.91 -27.22 25.49
N ILE A 167 -1.01 -27.04 26.44
CA ILE A 167 0.01 -28.02 26.81
C ILE A 167 -0.28 -28.69 28.16
N GLY A 168 -1.48 -28.52 28.69
CA GLY A 168 -1.92 -29.10 29.98
C GLY A 168 -1.60 -28.22 31.18
N ASN A 169 -2.16 -28.58 32.33
CA ASN A 169 -1.98 -27.87 33.61
C ASN A 169 -2.36 -26.35 33.55
N GLY A 170 -3.31 -25.98 32.70
CA GLY A 170 -3.72 -24.58 32.50
C GLY A 170 -2.69 -23.73 31.79
N GLN A 171 -1.70 -24.32 31.15
CA GLN A 171 -0.65 -23.62 30.41
C GLN A 171 -0.90 -23.70 28.91
N GLN A 172 -0.55 -22.62 28.21
CA GLN A 172 -0.62 -22.51 26.75
C GLN A 172 0.76 -22.26 26.17
N ARG A 173 1.02 -22.82 24.99
CA ARG A 173 2.18 -22.52 24.17
C ARG A 173 1.77 -21.78 22.92
N ALA A 174 2.32 -20.57 22.69
CA ALA A 174 2.16 -19.82 21.46
C ALA A 174 3.41 -20.01 20.57
N ILE A 175 3.18 -20.24 19.28
CA ILE A 175 4.24 -20.36 18.27
C ILE A 175 3.97 -19.33 17.19
N ASP A 176 4.98 -18.54 16.87
CA ASP A 176 4.99 -17.62 15.73
C ASP A 176 6.33 -17.78 14.98
N THR A 177 6.26 -18.16 13.71
CA THR A 177 7.43 -18.51 12.92
C THR A 177 7.80 -17.38 11.97
N MET A 178 9.09 -17.01 11.98
CA MET A 178 9.68 -16.05 11.05
C MET A 178 10.63 -16.78 10.10
N VAL A 179 10.36 -16.67 8.78
CA VAL A 179 11.14 -17.35 7.74
C VAL A 179 11.54 -16.34 6.67
N TYR A 180 12.82 -16.31 6.34
CA TYR A 180 13.38 -15.57 5.21
C TYR A 180 14.30 -16.45 4.40
N THR A 181 14.26 -16.29 3.09
CA THR A 181 15.22 -16.88 2.15
C THR A 181 16.35 -15.91 1.84
N THR A 182 17.49 -16.42 1.37
CA THR A 182 18.61 -15.58 0.92
C THR A 182 18.18 -14.57 -0.14
N SER A 183 17.39 -14.99 -1.13
CA SER A 183 16.91 -14.12 -2.21
C SER A 183 16.00 -12.98 -1.71
N GLU A 184 15.19 -13.23 -0.66
CA GLU A 184 14.37 -12.20 -0.03
C GLU A 184 15.22 -11.14 0.68
N ILE A 185 16.28 -11.60 1.38
CA ILE A 185 17.21 -10.71 2.07
C ILE A 185 18.03 -9.90 1.05
N GLU A 186 18.59 -10.53 0.04
CA GLU A 186 19.41 -9.88 -1.00
C GLU A 186 18.64 -8.80 -1.75
N ARG A 187 17.42 -9.09 -2.24
CA ARG A 187 16.65 -8.11 -3.01
C ARG A 187 16.28 -6.87 -2.20
N ILE A 188 15.92 -7.01 -0.90
CA ILE A 188 15.61 -5.85 -0.06
C ILE A 188 16.87 -5.08 0.31
N ALA A 189 18.01 -5.76 0.53
CA ALA A 189 19.30 -5.14 0.77
C ALA A 189 19.72 -4.29 -0.43
N HIS A 190 19.59 -4.79 -1.67
CA HIS A 190 19.88 -4.02 -2.87
C HIS A 190 19.04 -2.74 -2.98
N VAL A 191 17.73 -2.81 -2.68
CA VAL A 191 16.87 -1.61 -2.65
C VAL A 191 17.35 -0.62 -1.61
N SER A 192 17.69 -1.10 -0.40
CA SER A 192 18.15 -0.27 0.71
C SER A 192 19.45 0.45 0.42
N PHE A 193 20.46 -0.27 -0.10
CA PHE A 193 21.75 0.32 -0.46
C PHE A 193 21.64 1.33 -1.61
N ARG A 194 20.86 1.04 -2.64
CA ARG A 194 20.59 2.02 -3.71
C ARG A 194 19.89 3.27 -3.19
N ALA A 195 18.90 3.12 -2.31
CA ALA A 195 18.23 4.25 -1.69
C ALA A 195 19.21 5.09 -0.83
N ALA A 196 20.10 4.44 -0.07
CA ALA A 196 21.11 5.11 0.74
C ALA A 196 22.14 5.91 -0.11
N GLN A 197 22.50 5.41 -1.30
CA GLN A 197 23.39 6.14 -2.23
C GLN A 197 22.77 7.44 -2.78
N LEU A 198 21.44 7.56 -2.79
CA LEU A 198 20.71 8.71 -3.32
C LEU A 198 20.34 9.74 -2.24
N ARG A 199 20.63 9.46 -0.99
CA ARG A 199 20.31 10.29 0.19
C ARG A 199 21.60 10.71 0.91
#